data_90a69a04aad00ae097ce0a0e56fd4926
#
_entry.id   90a69a04aad00ae097ce0a0e56fd4926
#
_cell.length_a   1.000
_cell.length_b   1.000
_cell.length_c   1.000
_cell.angle_alpha   90.00
_cell.angle_beta   90.00
_cell.angle_gamma   90.00
#
_symmetry.space_group_name_H-M   'P 1'
#
loop_
_entity.id
_entity.type
_entity.pdbx_description
1 polymer ?
#
loop_
_entity_poly.entity_id
_entity_poly.type
_entity_poly.pdbx_seq_one_letter_code
_entity_poly.pdbx_strand_id
1 'polypeptide(L)'
;MTAQRQTGCVIAAPHSGAGKTLITLGLLRALNCLGFAVDSAKVGPDYIDPAFHALAAGKPCINIDSWAMGDELVHGLAASLERPFIIEGVMGLFDGADDGTGSTADIAALLNLPVILVVDSQAQSWSAAALLHGFKTFRKDVHLAGVIFNRVASDRHAAILTKAASQSDVPVLGCLPRDENLTMPSRHLGLVQAQEQTGIQPLIERAADCVSDHIDLTHFQSLFQPFKKFDGQTNPLPPLGQRIAIARDDAFSFAYHHMLDGWRRAGAEIVPFSPLANEAPDGSADAVFLPGGYPELHAGLLSENTQFMDGLHACSNHALIYGECGGFMVLGEQLIDAQGIAHKMAGLLPVETSFEKRKLQLGYRRLIHNSPLPWPQRLRGHEFHYSTLTKSLDGAPLFQASNAKAEPLAAMGLCQNRIMGSYAHVIAPDWSAPS
;
A
#
# COMPACT_ATOMS: atom_id res chain seq x y z
N MET A 1 -9.10 22.81 -26.54
CA MET A 1 -8.22 21.69 -26.16
C MET A 1 -9.14 20.59 -25.67
N THR A 2 -9.31 19.50 -26.42
CA THR A 2 -10.05 18.33 -25.99
C THR A 2 -9.30 17.75 -24.80
N ALA A 3 -9.94 17.67 -23.62
CA ALA A 3 -9.37 17.03 -22.44
C ALA A 3 -8.92 15.62 -22.87
N GLN A 4 -7.62 15.36 -22.81
CA GLN A 4 -7.04 14.07 -23.14
C GLN A 4 -7.65 13.08 -22.15
N ARG A 5 -8.38 12.07 -22.64
CA ARG A 5 -9.00 11.07 -21.77
C ARG A 5 -7.88 10.33 -21.07
N GLN A 6 -7.92 10.32 -19.74
CA GLN A 6 -7.00 9.51 -18.94
C GLN A 6 -7.18 8.04 -19.31
N THR A 7 -6.08 7.36 -19.51
CA THR A 7 -6.04 5.95 -19.92
C THR A 7 -5.17 5.16 -18.94
N GLY A 8 -5.46 3.88 -18.77
CA GLY A 8 -4.67 3.03 -17.88
C GLY A 8 -4.77 1.55 -18.21
N CYS A 9 -4.00 0.77 -17.49
CA CYS A 9 -4.04 -0.69 -17.48
C CYS A 9 -3.72 -1.25 -16.10
N VAL A 10 -4.02 -2.52 -15.88
CA VAL A 10 -3.75 -3.25 -14.64
C VAL A 10 -2.70 -4.33 -14.90
N ILE A 11 -1.64 -4.36 -14.11
CA ILE A 11 -0.65 -5.45 -14.09
C ILE A 11 -1.03 -6.40 -12.95
N ALA A 12 -1.35 -7.64 -13.29
CA ALA A 12 -1.74 -8.66 -12.33
C ALA A 12 -0.93 -9.95 -12.50
N ALA A 13 -1.13 -10.93 -11.63
CA ALA A 13 -0.50 -12.24 -11.76
C ALA A 13 -1.43 -13.34 -11.24
N PRO A 14 -1.15 -14.62 -11.52
CA PRO A 14 -1.89 -15.72 -10.93
C PRO A 14 -1.72 -15.88 -9.42
N HIS A 15 -0.58 -15.46 -8.87
CA HIS A 15 -0.23 -15.60 -7.44
C HIS A 15 0.86 -14.60 -7.04
N SER A 16 1.10 -14.48 -5.73
CA SER A 16 2.24 -13.71 -5.19
C SER A 16 3.57 -14.32 -5.63
N GLY A 17 4.61 -13.47 -5.80
CA GLY A 17 5.96 -13.92 -6.17
C GLY A 17 6.17 -14.18 -7.67
N ALA A 18 5.16 -13.97 -8.54
CA ALA A 18 5.30 -14.09 -9.98
C ALA A 18 6.21 -13.03 -10.66
N GLY A 19 6.61 -11.99 -9.90
CA GLY A 19 7.48 -10.92 -10.37
C GLY A 19 6.77 -9.66 -10.85
N LYS A 20 5.49 -9.49 -10.48
CA LYS A 20 4.71 -8.28 -10.82
C LYS A 20 5.45 -6.99 -10.54
N THR A 21 5.90 -6.81 -9.29
CA THR A 21 6.53 -5.56 -8.83
C THR A 21 7.75 -5.21 -9.67
N LEU A 22 8.66 -6.16 -9.89
CA LEU A 22 9.85 -5.92 -10.69
C LEU A 22 9.53 -5.52 -12.14
N ILE A 23 8.57 -6.23 -12.76
CA ILE A 23 8.13 -5.91 -14.12
C ILE A 23 7.42 -4.56 -14.16
N THR A 24 6.60 -4.23 -13.17
CA THR A 24 5.95 -2.92 -13.08
C THR A 24 6.99 -1.80 -12.95
N LEU A 25 8.01 -1.96 -12.09
CA LEU A 25 9.10 -0.99 -11.97
C LEU A 25 9.84 -0.80 -13.29
N GLY A 26 10.15 -1.90 -13.98
CA GLY A 26 10.79 -1.87 -15.31
C GLY A 26 9.92 -1.14 -16.34
N LEU A 27 8.63 -1.43 -16.40
CA LEU A 27 7.67 -0.76 -17.31
C LEU A 27 7.58 0.74 -17.01
N LEU A 28 7.43 1.14 -15.75
CA LEU A 28 7.35 2.55 -15.33
C LEU A 28 8.60 3.31 -15.76
N ARG A 29 9.78 2.76 -15.50
CA ARG A 29 11.06 3.39 -15.85
C ARG A 29 11.28 3.41 -17.35
N ALA A 30 11.09 2.30 -18.07
CA ALA A 30 11.29 2.20 -19.52
C ALA A 30 10.38 3.15 -20.28
N LEU A 31 9.10 3.23 -19.93
CA LEU A 31 8.13 4.14 -20.56
C LEU A 31 8.53 5.61 -20.32
N ASN A 32 8.94 5.96 -19.11
CA ASN A 32 9.42 7.31 -18.81
C ASN A 32 10.68 7.67 -19.63
N CYS A 33 11.64 6.74 -19.79
CA CYS A 33 12.84 6.95 -20.63
C CYS A 33 12.48 7.18 -22.10
N LEU A 34 11.39 6.58 -22.59
CA LEU A 34 10.87 6.81 -23.95
C LEU A 34 10.07 8.10 -24.09
N GLY A 35 9.93 8.91 -23.03
CA GLY A 35 9.14 10.13 -23.02
C GLY A 35 7.63 9.91 -22.86
N PHE A 36 7.18 8.67 -22.68
CA PHE A 36 5.81 8.34 -22.34
C PHE A 36 5.65 8.27 -20.81
N ALA A 37 5.53 9.45 -20.20
CA ALA A 37 5.42 9.55 -18.75
C ALA A 37 4.12 8.94 -18.24
N VAL A 38 4.23 8.03 -17.25
CA VAL A 38 3.10 7.33 -16.63
C VAL A 38 3.05 7.57 -15.13
N ASP A 39 1.85 7.65 -14.59
CA ASP A 39 1.59 7.61 -13.15
C ASP A 39 1.39 6.17 -12.69
N SER A 40 1.44 5.92 -11.40
CA SER A 40 1.26 4.57 -10.85
C SER A 40 0.29 4.52 -9.68
N ALA A 41 -0.40 3.39 -9.57
CA ALA A 41 -1.18 3.04 -8.39
C ALA A 41 -0.93 1.60 -7.97
N LYS A 42 -1.14 1.31 -6.68
CA LYS A 42 -1.01 -0.02 -6.09
C LYS A 42 -2.35 -0.46 -5.53
N VAL A 43 -2.79 -1.67 -5.87
CA VAL A 43 -3.99 -2.25 -5.26
C VAL A 43 -3.68 -2.69 -3.83
N GLY A 44 -4.63 -2.38 -2.92
CA GLY A 44 -4.58 -2.82 -1.54
C GLY A 44 -3.74 -1.94 -0.61
N PRO A 45 -3.65 -2.33 0.67
CA PRO A 45 -3.07 -1.54 1.74
C PRO A 45 -1.54 -1.72 1.86
N ASP A 46 -0.83 -1.67 0.76
CA ASP A 46 0.61 -1.84 0.69
C ASP A 46 1.34 -0.49 0.85
N TYR A 47 2.30 -0.40 1.76
CA TYR A 47 3.11 0.81 1.98
C TYR A 47 4.49 0.74 1.32
N ILE A 48 4.93 -0.44 0.91
CA ILE A 48 6.29 -0.70 0.45
C ILE A 48 6.41 -0.53 -1.07
N ASP A 49 5.60 -1.27 -1.83
CA ASP A 49 5.63 -1.20 -3.29
C ASP A 49 5.37 0.22 -3.83
N PRO A 50 4.44 1.04 -3.25
CA PRO A 50 4.26 2.42 -3.68
C PRO A 50 5.52 3.29 -3.62
N ALA A 51 6.40 3.08 -2.63
CA ALA A 51 7.65 3.82 -2.53
C ALA A 51 8.63 3.44 -3.67
N PHE A 52 8.70 2.16 -4.04
CA PHE A 52 9.49 1.72 -5.21
C PHE A 52 8.90 2.23 -6.52
N HIS A 53 7.57 2.21 -6.67
CA HIS A 53 6.91 2.79 -7.85
C HIS A 53 7.21 4.28 -7.98
N ALA A 54 7.20 5.02 -6.88
CA ALA A 54 7.52 6.44 -6.89
C ALA A 54 8.95 6.70 -7.38
N LEU A 55 9.93 5.87 -7.01
CA LEU A 55 11.30 5.95 -7.53
C LEU A 55 11.37 5.63 -9.02
N ALA A 56 10.62 4.64 -9.51
CA ALA A 56 10.61 4.26 -10.91
C ALA A 56 9.89 5.29 -11.81
N ALA A 57 8.75 5.80 -11.36
CA ALA A 57 7.91 6.75 -12.09
C ALA A 57 8.36 8.22 -11.93
N GLY A 58 9.15 8.55 -10.89
CA GLY A 58 9.52 9.94 -10.55
C GLY A 58 8.36 10.76 -9.99
N LYS A 59 7.27 10.11 -9.58
CA LYS A 59 6.07 10.71 -8.96
C LYS A 59 5.50 9.78 -7.88
N PRO A 60 4.80 10.32 -6.87
CA PRO A 60 4.15 9.49 -5.86
C PRO A 60 3.21 8.44 -6.48
N CYS A 61 3.21 7.25 -5.90
CA CYS A 61 2.25 6.19 -6.19
C CYS A 61 1.11 6.26 -5.18
N ILE A 62 -0.13 6.09 -5.63
CA ILE A 62 -1.30 6.07 -4.75
C ILE A 62 -1.78 4.64 -4.50
N ASN A 63 -2.39 4.40 -3.34
CA ASN A 63 -3.10 3.15 -3.09
C ASN A 63 -4.55 3.26 -3.55
N ILE A 64 -5.06 2.18 -4.14
CA ILE A 64 -6.45 2.00 -4.53
C ILE A 64 -6.92 0.66 -3.96
N ASP A 65 -8.01 0.67 -3.19
CA ASP A 65 -8.45 -0.51 -2.45
C ASP A 65 -9.98 -0.63 -2.51
N SER A 66 -10.47 -1.59 -3.30
CA SER A 66 -11.92 -1.78 -3.49
C SER A 66 -12.62 -2.43 -2.30
N TRP A 67 -11.88 -3.03 -1.36
CA TRP A 67 -12.47 -3.49 -0.11
C TRP A 67 -12.64 -2.34 0.90
N ALA A 68 -11.61 -1.54 1.07
CA ALA A 68 -11.59 -0.50 2.11
C ALA A 68 -12.20 0.82 1.65
N MET A 69 -12.10 1.13 0.36
CA MET A 69 -12.62 2.37 -0.25
C MET A 69 -13.93 2.07 -0.98
N GLY A 70 -14.91 2.95 -0.88
CA GLY A 70 -16.09 2.90 -1.73
C GLY A 70 -15.75 3.19 -3.18
N ASP A 71 -16.59 2.76 -4.11
CA ASP A 71 -16.41 2.92 -5.56
C ASP A 71 -16.11 4.38 -5.95
N GLU A 72 -16.78 5.32 -5.30
CA GLU A 72 -16.62 6.77 -5.51
C GLU A 72 -15.19 7.24 -5.20
N LEU A 73 -14.61 6.78 -4.09
CA LEU A 73 -13.25 7.14 -3.71
C LEU A 73 -12.23 6.51 -4.66
N VAL A 74 -12.43 5.25 -5.05
CA VAL A 74 -11.58 4.55 -6.04
C VAL A 74 -11.58 5.30 -7.37
N HIS A 75 -12.76 5.65 -7.89
CA HIS A 75 -12.87 6.45 -9.13
C HIS A 75 -12.23 7.82 -9.01
N GLY A 76 -12.46 8.52 -7.89
CA GLY A 76 -11.87 9.84 -7.65
C GLY A 76 -10.34 9.80 -7.56
N LEU A 77 -9.79 8.76 -6.94
CA LEU A 77 -8.33 8.56 -6.89
C LEU A 77 -7.76 8.24 -8.27
N ALA A 78 -8.39 7.34 -9.04
CA ALA A 78 -7.98 7.08 -10.42
C ALA A 78 -8.06 8.35 -11.28
N ALA A 79 -9.10 9.17 -11.09
CA ALA A 79 -9.28 10.45 -11.80
C ALA A 79 -8.27 11.55 -11.37
N SER A 80 -7.65 11.42 -10.20
CA SER A 80 -6.62 12.36 -9.73
C SER A 80 -5.25 12.13 -10.37
N LEU A 81 -5.03 10.99 -11.02
CA LEU A 81 -3.83 10.74 -11.80
C LEU A 81 -3.86 11.61 -13.07
N GLU A 82 -2.78 12.33 -13.34
CA GLU A 82 -2.74 13.34 -14.42
C GLU A 82 -2.31 12.76 -15.77
N ARG A 83 -1.61 11.63 -15.74
CA ARG A 83 -1.01 10.95 -16.91
C ARG A 83 -1.69 9.61 -17.16
N PRO A 84 -1.42 8.94 -18.30
CA PRO A 84 -1.69 7.52 -18.41
C PRO A 84 -1.10 6.78 -17.20
N PHE A 85 -1.76 5.73 -16.72
CA PHE A 85 -1.33 5.09 -15.47
C PHE A 85 -1.32 3.57 -15.52
N ILE A 86 -0.45 3.01 -14.69
CA ILE A 86 -0.36 1.56 -14.44
C ILE A 86 -0.80 1.30 -13.01
N ILE A 87 -1.77 0.40 -12.84
CA ILE A 87 -2.18 -0.12 -11.52
C ILE A 87 -1.51 -1.47 -11.32
N GLU A 88 -0.65 -1.61 -10.32
CA GLU A 88 -0.13 -2.92 -9.93
C GLU A 88 -1.07 -3.60 -8.95
N GLY A 89 -1.45 -4.84 -9.27
CA GLY A 89 -2.28 -5.69 -8.43
C GLY A 89 -1.55 -6.22 -7.19
N VAL A 90 -2.32 -6.63 -6.21
CA VAL A 90 -1.85 -7.33 -5.00
C VAL A 90 -2.17 -8.82 -5.13
N MET A 91 -1.34 -9.70 -4.54
CA MET A 91 -1.54 -11.16 -4.55
C MET A 91 -1.82 -11.72 -5.97
N GLY A 92 -2.74 -12.65 -6.12
CA GLY A 92 -3.27 -13.09 -7.41
C GLY A 92 -4.42 -12.19 -7.90
N LEU A 93 -4.70 -12.23 -9.21
CA LEU A 93 -5.71 -11.38 -9.85
C LEU A 93 -7.09 -11.46 -9.15
N PHE A 94 -7.47 -12.65 -8.71
CA PHE A 94 -8.77 -12.91 -8.09
C PHE A 94 -8.70 -13.05 -6.57
N ASP A 95 -7.50 -12.90 -5.97
CA ASP A 95 -7.33 -12.95 -4.53
C ASP A 95 -7.72 -11.61 -3.91
N GLY A 96 -8.49 -11.66 -2.83
CA GLY A 96 -8.99 -10.48 -2.10
C GLY A 96 -9.05 -10.73 -0.60
N ALA A 97 -9.95 -10.05 0.07
CA ALA A 97 -10.23 -10.26 1.49
C ALA A 97 -10.92 -11.62 1.74
N ASP A 98 -11.00 -12.04 3.00
CA ASP A 98 -11.62 -13.32 3.39
C ASP A 98 -13.10 -13.47 3.00
N ASP A 99 -13.77 -12.37 2.72
CA ASP A 99 -15.15 -12.35 2.21
C ASP A 99 -15.24 -12.52 0.68
N GLY A 100 -14.08 -12.65 0.00
CA GLY A 100 -13.98 -12.83 -1.45
C GLY A 100 -14.07 -11.54 -2.26
N THR A 101 -14.08 -10.36 -1.62
CA THR A 101 -14.12 -9.04 -2.27
C THR A 101 -12.76 -8.34 -2.15
N GLY A 102 -12.56 -7.22 -2.85
CA GLY A 102 -11.35 -6.41 -2.75
C GLY A 102 -10.18 -6.95 -3.58
N SER A 103 -10.45 -7.76 -4.59
CA SER A 103 -9.43 -8.30 -5.48
C SER A 103 -8.93 -7.26 -6.51
N THR A 104 -7.78 -7.52 -7.10
CA THR A 104 -7.29 -6.77 -8.27
C THR A 104 -8.30 -6.81 -9.43
N ALA A 105 -9.02 -7.92 -9.59
CA ALA A 105 -10.06 -8.08 -10.59
C ALA A 105 -11.23 -7.14 -10.35
N ASP A 106 -11.58 -6.85 -9.08
CA ASP A 106 -12.64 -5.89 -8.76
C ASP A 106 -12.27 -4.47 -9.16
N ILE A 107 -11.02 -4.05 -8.95
CA ILE A 107 -10.51 -2.76 -9.43
C ILE A 107 -10.53 -2.70 -10.96
N ALA A 108 -10.07 -3.76 -11.66
CA ALA A 108 -10.06 -3.80 -13.11
C ALA A 108 -11.47 -3.69 -13.69
N ALA A 109 -12.44 -4.40 -13.12
CA ALA A 109 -13.85 -4.37 -13.53
C ALA A 109 -14.50 -3.02 -13.22
N LEU A 110 -14.32 -2.49 -12.01
CA LEU A 110 -14.88 -1.21 -11.56
C LEU A 110 -14.45 -0.06 -12.49
N LEU A 111 -13.15 0.01 -12.80
CA LEU A 111 -12.58 1.06 -13.65
C LEU A 111 -12.67 0.73 -15.15
N ASN A 112 -13.14 -0.47 -15.52
CA ASN A 112 -13.18 -0.99 -16.89
C ASN A 112 -11.80 -0.92 -17.57
N LEU A 113 -10.76 -1.38 -16.89
CA LEU A 113 -9.38 -1.35 -17.37
C LEU A 113 -8.93 -2.73 -17.87
N PRO A 114 -8.11 -2.79 -18.94
CA PRO A 114 -7.51 -4.03 -19.42
C PRO A 114 -6.49 -4.56 -18.42
N VAL A 115 -6.47 -5.88 -18.25
CA VAL A 115 -5.53 -6.60 -17.41
C VAL A 115 -4.42 -7.21 -18.24
N ILE A 116 -3.17 -7.01 -17.84
CA ILE A 116 -1.99 -7.69 -18.37
C ILE A 116 -1.50 -8.65 -17.28
N LEU A 117 -1.47 -9.95 -17.62
CA LEU A 117 -1.13 -10.99 -16.66
C LEU A 117 0.36 -11.31 -16.72
N VAL A 118 1.06 -11.16 -15.60
CA VAL A 118 2.46 -11.61 -15.44
C VAL A 118 2.44 -13.05 -14.95
N VAL A 119 2.92 -13.95 -15.75
CA VAL A 119 2.95 -15.38 -15.44
C VAL A 119 4.39 -15.83 -15.19
N ASP A 120 4.65 -16.34 -13.99
CA ASP A 120 5.90 -17.07 -13.72
C ASP A 120 5.90 -18.37 -14.53
N SER A 121 6.75 -18.44 -15.53
CA SER A 121 6.85 -19.59 -16.42
C SER A 121 7.91 -20.62 -15.99
N GLN A 122 8.54 -20.44 -14.83
CA GLN A 122 9.46 -21.42 -14.29
C GLN A 122 8.71 -22.75 -14.11
N ALA A 123 9.21 -23.81 -14.73
CA ALA A 123 8.59 -25.13 -14.75
C ALA A 123 7.22 -25.24 -15.47
N GLN A 124 6.84 -24.26 -16.28
CA GLN A 124 5.65 -24.30 -17.13
C GLN A 124 6.02 -24.50 -18.61
N SER A 125 5.10 -25.06 -19.39
CA SER A 125 5.19 -25.24 -20.84
C SER A 125 3.77 -25.10 -21.43
N TRP A 126 3.25 -26.13 -22.08
CA TRP A 126 1.88 -26.13 -22.62
C TRP A 126 0.78 -25.89 -21.57
N SER A 127 1.02 -26.21 -20.29
CA SER A 127 0.07 -25.93 -19.20
C SER A 127 -0.26 -24.44 -19.04
N ALA A 128 0.59 -23.54 -19.57
CA ALA A 128 0.30 -22.11 -19.63
C ALA A 128 -0.99 -21.81 -20.41
N ALA A 129 -1.33 -22.60 -21.44
CA ALA A 129 -2.61 -22.46 -22.17
C ALA A 129 -3.82 -22.65 -21.25
N ALA A 130 -3.82 -23.68 -20.41
CA ALA A 130 -4.91 -23.95 -19.48
C ALA A 130 -5.03 -22.85 -18.41
N LEU A 131 -3.89 -22.37 -17.91
CA LEU A 131 -3.85 -21.25 -16.96
C LEU A 131 -4.46 -20.00 -17.59
N LEU A 132 -3.99 -19.58 -18.77
CA LEU A 132 -4.49 -18.40 -19.46
C LEU A 132 -5.98 -18.53 -19.82
N HIS A 133 -6.42 -19.70 -20.26
CA HIS A 133 -7.84 -19.96 -20.53
C HIS A 133 -8.68 -19.77 -19.27
N GLY A 134 -8.24 -20.31 -18.13
CA GLY A 134 -8.91 -20.16 -16.85
C GLY A 134 -9.02 -18.68 -16.44
N PHE A 135 -7.92 -17.94 -16.47
CA PHE A 135 -7.91 -16.52 -16.11
C PHE A 135 -8.75 -15.66 -17.07
N LYS A 136 -8.79 -15.96 -18.37
CA LYS A 136 -9.58 -15.26 -19.37
C LYS A 136 -11.10 -15.47 -19.18
N THR A 137 -11.50 -16.66 -18.74
CA THR A 137 -12.90 -17.07 -18.73
C THR A 137 -13.56 -17.03 -17.34
N PHE A 138 -12.78 -16.97 -16.27
CA PHE A 138 -13.26 -17.05 -14.90
C PHE A 138 -14.24 -15.93 -14.55
N ARG A 139 -13.95 -14.69 -14.99
CA ARG A 139 -14.82 -13.52 -14.81
C ARG A 139 -15.03 -12.82 -16.16
N LYS A 140 -16.30 -12.64 -16.55
CA LYS A 140 -16.68 -12.01 -17.83
C LYS A 140 -16.50 -10.50 -17.85
N ASP A 141 -16.49 -9.88 -16.68
CA ASP A 141 -16.32 -8.44 -16.47
C ASP A 141 -14.85 -8.01 -16.37
N VAL A 142 -13.91 -8.96 -16.49
CA VAL A 142 -12.47 -8.72 -16.47
C VAL A 142 -11.88 -9.01 -17.84
N HIS A 143 -11.31 -7.99 -18.49
CA HIS A 143 -10.71 -8.10 -19.80
C HIS A 143 -9.22 -8.43 -19.71
N LEU A 144 -8.84 -9.70 -19.95
CA LEU A 144 -7.44 -10.10 -20.07
C LEU A 144 -6.90 -9.70 -21.45
N ALA A 145 -6.15 -8.60 -21.51
CA ALA A 145 -5.67 -7.98 -22.75
C ALA A 145 -4.33 -8.54 -23.24
N GLY A 146 -3.55 -9.16 -22.37
CA GLY A 146 -2.25 -9.73 -22.74
C GLY A 146 -1.58 -10.48 -21.61
N VAL A 147 -0.49 -11.16 -21.94
CA VAL A 147 0.36 -11.87 -21.00
C VAL A 147 1.83 -11.49 -21.18
N ILE A 148 2.54 -11.38 -20.07
CA ILE A 148 4.01 -11.29 -20.00
C ILE A 148 4.49 -12.55 -19.29
N PHE A 149 5.28 -13.37 -19.99
CA PHE A 149 5.92 -14.52 -19.37
C PHE A 149 7.23 -14.10 -18.70
N ASN A 150 7.34 -14.38 -17.43
CA ASN A 150 8.53 -14.10 -16.63
C ASN A 150 9.34 -15.37 -16.36
N ARG A 151 10.64 -15.23 -16.12
CA ARG A 151 11.57 -16.32 -15.82
C ARG A 151 11.62 -17.38 -16.89
N VAL A 152 11.60 -16.97 -18.15
CA VAL A 152 11.69 -17.85 -19.32
C VAL A 152 13.12 -18.40 -19.43
N ALA A 153 13.25 -19.71 -19.65
CA ALA A 153 14.54 -20.40 -19.58
C ALA A 153 15.38 -20.29 -20.87
N SER A 154 14.74 -20.09 -22.04
CA SER A 154 15.41 -20.04 -23.37
C SER A 154 14.45 -19.58 -24.47
N ASP A 155 14.98 -19.24 -25.64
CA ASP A 155 14.18 -18.89 -26.81
C ASP A 155 13.23 -20.02 -27.23
N ARG A 156 13.70 -21.28 -27.14
CA ARG A 156 12.83 -22.46 -27.39
C ARG A 156 11.66 -22.50 -26.40
N HIS A 157 11.90 -22.16 -25.14
CA HIS A 157 10.85 -22.08 -24.11
C HIS A 157 9.88 -20.94 -24.42
N ALA A 158 10.39 -19.77 -24.80
CA ALA A 158 9.56 -18.63 -25.22
C ALA A 158 8.64 -19.00 -26.40
N ALA A 159 9.18 -19.69 -27.43
CA ALA A 159 8.39 -20.16 -28.59
C ALA A 159 7.27 -21.12 -28.18
N ILE A 160 7.53 -22.03 -27.24
CA ILE A 160 6.50 -22.96 -26.72
C ILE A 160 5.40 -22.19 -25.97
N LEU A 161 5.78 -21.27 -25.08
CA LEU A 161 4.83 -20.46 -24.30
C LEU A 161 3.96 -19.58 -25.21
N THR A 162 4.56 -18.96 -26.22
CA THR A 162 3.85 -18.15 -27.21
C THR A 162 2.82 -18.99 -27.98
N LYS A 163 3.21 -20.19 -28.38
CA LYS A 163 2.29 -21.14 -29.05
C LYS A 163 1.20 -21.65 -28.10
N ALA A 164 1.50 -21.84 -26.83
CA ALA A 164 0.51 -22.19 -25.81
C ALA A 164 -0.50 -21.06 -25.60
N ALA A 165 -0.05 -19.81 -25.50
CA ALA A 165 -0.92 -18.64 -25.34
C ALA A 165 -1.89 -18.45 -26.50
N SER A 166 -1.47 -18.74 -27.74
CA SER A 166 -2.35 -18.64 -28.90
C SER A 166 -3.57 -19.59 -28.87
N GLN A 167 -3.53 -20.66 -28.06
CA GLN A 167 -4.70 -21.54 -27.84
C GLN A 167 -5.79 -20.87 -26.98
N SER A 168 -5.46 -19.83 -26.27
CA SER A 168 -6.37 -19.08 -25.39
C SER A 168 -6.71 -17.70 -25.93
N ASP A 169 -6.23 -17.38 -27.16
CA ASP A 169 -6.44 -16.05 -27.74
C ASP A 169 -5.99 -14.90 -26.79
N VAL A 170 -4.88 -15.07 -26.12
CA VAL A 170 -4.26 -14.05 -25.25
C VAL A 170 -2.95 -13.61 -25.91
N PRO A 171 -2.83 -12.33 -26.31
CA PRO A 171 -1.61 -11.80 -26.89
C PRO A 171 -0.42 -11.90 -25.94
N VAL A 172 0.72 -12.37 -26.45
CA VAL A 172 1.99 -12.36 -25.70
C VAL A 172 2.69 -11.03 -25.95
N LEU A 173 2.87 -10.23 -24.90
CA LEU A 173 3.52 -8.93 -24.96
C LEU A 173 5.03 -9.03 -24.81
N GLY A 174 5.52 -10.11 -24.20
CA GLY A 174 6.92 -10.37 -24.02
C GLY A 174 7.22 -11.64 -23.22
N CYS A 175 8.49 -12.07 -23.34
CA CYS A 175 9.05 -13.21 -22.62
C CYS A 175 10.36 -12.78 -21.96
N LEU A 176 10.32 -12.47 -20.66
CA LEU A 176 11.50 -12.03 -19.90
C LEU A 176 12.32 -13.23 -19.47
N PRO A 177 13.64 -13.24 -19.72
CA PRO A 177 14.51 -14.31 -19.30
C PRO A 177 14.63 -14.39 -17.77
N ARG A 178 15.03 -15.56 -17.27
CA ARG A 178 15.45 -15.69 -15.89
C ARG A 178 16.77 -14.94 -15.68
N ASP A 179 16.75 -13.96 -14.78
CA ASP A 179 17.95 -13.25 -14.33
C ASP A 179 17.99 -13.26 -12.80
N GLU A 180 19.05 -13.86 -12.24
CA GLU A 180 19.24 -13.95 -10.77
C GLU A 180 19.56 -12.59 -10.14
N ASN A 181 20.04 -11.62 -10.94
CA ASN A 181 20.30 -10.26 -10.50
C ASN A 181 19.03 -9.37 -10.49
N LEU A 182 17.93 -9.85 -11.09
CA LEU A 182 16.63 -9.21 -11.09
C LEU A 182 15.75 -9.80 -9.98
N THR A 183 16.17 -9.61 -8.73
CA THR A 183 15.44 -10.08 -7.56
C THR A 183 15.21 -8.92 -6.59
N MET A 184 13.95 -8.72 -6.20
CA MET A 184 13.63 -7.74 -5.16
C MET A 184 14.25 -8.18 -3.84
N PRO A 185 14.98 -7.28 -3.16
CA PRO A 185 15.57 -7.61 -1.89
C PRO A 185 14.48 -7.91 -0.85
N SER A 186 14.66 -8.97 -0.09
CA SER A 186 13.78 -9.35 1.02
C SER A 186 14.54 -9.34 2.34
N ARG A 187 13.90 -8.84 3.40
CA ARG A 187 14.39 -9.01 4.80
C ARG A 187 13.62 -10.11 5.51
N HIS A 188 14.08 -10.50 6.69
CA HIS A 188 13.46 -11.51 7.56
C HIS A 188 11.98 -11.24 7.95
N LEU A 189 11.45 -10.02 7.68
CA LEU A 189 10.06 -9.62 7.86
C LEU A 189 9.35 -9.33 6.52
N GLY A 190 10.00 -9.72 5.40
CA GLY A 190 9.38 -9.70 4.07
C GLY A 190 9.66 -8.47 3.23
N LEU A 191 9.99 -7.28 3.79
CA LEU A 191 10.07 -6.06 2.98
C LEU A 191 11.11 -5.08 3.53
N VAL A 192 11.91 -4.48 2.63
CA VAL A 192 12.87 -3.42 2.93
C VAL A 192 12.32 -2.13 2.38
N GLN A 193 12.41 -1.03 3.16
CA GLN A 193 11.97 0.29 2.67
C GLN A 193 12.86 0.74 1.51
N ALA A 194 12.24 1.43 0.53
CA ALA A 194 12.94 1.89 -0.67
C ALA A 194 14.08 2.86 -0.35
N GLN A 195 13.94 3.66 0.70
CA GLN A 195 14.93 4.65 1.15
C GLN A 195 16.17 4.01 1.78
N GLU A 196 16.05 2.84 2.40
CA GLU A 196 17.17 2.12 3.02
C GLU A 196 18.06 1.37 2.03
N GLN A 197 17.73 1.38 0.73
CA GLN A 197 18.40 0.57 -0.29
C GLN A 197 19.37 1.37 -1.16
N THR A 198 20.66 1.27 -0.86
CA THR A 198 21.72 1.82 -1.73
C THR A 198 21.78 1.19 -3.13
N GLY A 199 21.11 0.05 -3.36
CA GLY A 199 21.13 -0.69 -4.65
C GLY A 199 19.84 -0.64 -5.46
N ILE A 200 18.80 0.12 -5.04
CA ILE A 200 17.49 0.06 -5.69
C ILE A 200 17.49 0.73 -7.07
N GLN A 201 18.18 1.86 -7.25
CA GLN A 201 18.24 2.54 -8.55
C GLN A 201 18.88 1.66 -9.64
N PRO A 202 20.05 1.01 -9.43
CA PRO A 202 20.59 0.05 -10.38
C PRO A 202 19.66 -1.13 -10.69
N LEU A 203 18.87 -1.58 -9.71
CA LEU A 203 17.88 -2.65 -9.94
C LEU A 203 16.74 -2.17 -10.84
N ILE A 204 16.21 -0.96 -10.62
CA ILE A 204 15.15 -0.35 -11.44
C ILE A 204 15.66 -0.15 -12.88
N GLU A 205 16.89 0.39 -13.07
CA GLU A 205 17.46 0.58 -14.41
C GLU A 205 17.63 -0.77 -15.14
N ARG A 206 18.17 -1.78 -14.46
CA ARG A 206 18.29 -3.12 -15.05
C ARG A 206 16.94 -3.76 -15.39
N ALA A 207 15.93 -3.53 -14.54
CA ALA A 207 14.57 -4.00 -14.84
C ALA A 207 13.99 -3.27 -16.07
N ALA A 208 14.28 -1.98 -16.23
CA ALA A 208 13.88 -1.19 -17.39
C ALA A 208 14.56 -1.67 -18.68
N ASP A 209 15.86 -1.97 -18.63
CA ASP A 209 16.61 -2.52 -19.76
C ASP A 209 16.01 -3.88 -20.17
N CYS A 210 15.83 -4.79 -19.19
CA CYS A 210 15.24 -6.11 -19.45
C CYS A 210 13.84 -6.01 -20.07
N VAL A 211 13.01 -5.10 -19.57
CA VAL A 211 11.66 -4.85 -20.11
C VAL A 211 11.75 -4.29 -21.54
N SER A 212 12.64 -3.34 -21.79
CA SER A 212 12.83 -2.72 -23.12
C SER A 212 13.30 -3.72 -24.17
N ASP A 213 14.15 -4.67 -23.78
CA ASP A 213 14.69 -5.68 -24.67
C ASP A 213 13.71 -6.80 -25.02
N HIS A 214 12.71 -7.06 -24.13
CA HIS A 214 11.87 -8.27 -24.23
C HIS A 214 10.37 -7.99 -24.32
N ILE A 215 9.93 -6.73 -24.22
CA ILE A 215 8.52 -6.34 -24.36
C ILE A 215 8.37 -5.34 -25.49
N ASP A 216 7.40 -5.58 -26.37
CA ASP A 216 6.98 -4.56 -27.34
C ASP A 216 6.24 -3.42 -26.62
N LEU A 217 7.01 -2.39 -26.20
CA LEU A 217 6.49 -1.25 -25.46
C LEU A 217 5.50 -0.41 -26.27
N THR A 218 5.60 -0.41 -27.62
CA THR A 218 4.64 0.28 -28.49
C THR A 218 3.28 -0.42 -28.45
N HIS A 219 3.30 -1.74 -28.57
CA HIS A 219 2.09 -2.55 -28.43
C HIS A 219 1.52 -2.43 -27.01
N PHE A 220 2.37 -2.50 -25.98
CA PHE A 220 1.97 -2.32 -24.58
C PHE A 220 1.24 -0.98 -24.37
N GLN A 221 1.78 0.14 -24.87
CA GLN A 221 1.13 1.45 -24.80
C GLN A 221 -0.25 1.47 -25.49
N SER A 222 -0.41 0.75 -26.58
CA SER A 222 -1.67 0.68 -27.32
C SER A 222 -2.80 0.00 -26.55
N LEU A 223 -2.48 -0.75 -25.48
CA LEU A 223 -3.44 -1.43 -24.63
C LEU A 223 -4.06 -0.51 -23.57
N PHE A 224 -3.49 0.68 -23.33
CA PHE A 224 -4.04 1.62 -22.38
C PHE A 224 -5.43 2.08 -22.83
N GLN A 225 -6.43 1.91 -21.97
CA GLN A 225 -7.82 2.27 -22.28
C GLN A 225 -8.35 3.39 -21.38
N PRO A 226 -9.28 4.22 -21.87
CA PRO A 226 -9.97 5.18 -21.04
C PRO A 226 -10.77 4.47 -19.96
N PHE A 227 -10.57 4.88 -18.69
CA PHE A 227 -11.35 4.32 -17.61
C PHE A 227 -12.73 4.98 -17.50
N LYS A 228 -13.65 4.28 -16.87
CA LYS A 228 -15.01 4.76 -16.62
C LYS A 228 -14.94 5.89 -15.59
N LYS A 229 -15.24 7.14 -16.03
CA LYS A 229 -15.31 8.28 -15.10
C LYS A 229 -16.52 8.17 -14.20
N PHE A 230 -16.35 8.66 -13.00
CA PHE A 230 -17.41 8.82 -12.01
C PHE A 230 -17.58 10.33 -11.76
N ASP A 231 -18.84 10.80 -11.88
CA ASP A 231 -19.17 12.23 -11.71
C ASP A 231 -19.65 12.55 -10.27
N GLY A 232 -19.50 11.61 -9.34
CA GLY A 232 -19.88 11.76 -7.94
C GLY A 232 -18.85 12.51 -7.09
N GLN A 233 -19.24 12.85 -5.87
CA GLN A 233 -18.34 13.44 -4.89
C GLN A 233 -17.53 12.35 -4.18
N THR A 234 -16.23 12.54 -4.05
CA THR A 234 -15.38 11.72 -3.19
C THR A 234 -15.45 12.24 -1.77
N ASN A 235 -15.72 11.34 -0.82
CA ASN A 235 -15.76 11.69 0.60
C ASN A 235 -14.55 11.07 1.32
N PRO A 236 -13.36 11.69 1.25
CA PRO A 236 -12.18 11.23 1.99
C PRO A 236 -12.38 11.46 3.49
N LEU A 237 -11.52 10.85 4.30
CA LEU A 237 -11.47 11.15 5.74
C LEU A 237 -11.17 12.63 5.98
N PRO A 238 -11.95 13.32 6.83
CA PRO A 238 -11.64 14.69 7.24
C PRO A 238 -10.25 14.81 7.86
N PRO A 239 -9.58 15.97 7.79
CA PRO A 239 -8.32 16.18 8.48
C PRO A 239 -8.48 16.06 10.00
N LEU A 240 -7.43 15.62 10.68
CA LEU A 240 -7.39 15.52 12.16
C LEU A 240 -7.44 16.87 12.85
N GLY A 241 -7.04 17.92 12.15
CA GLY A 241 -7.01 19.29 12.60
C GLY A 241 -6.73 20.25 11.45
N GLN A 242 -6.62 21.54 11.74
CA GLN A 242 -6.29 22.55 10.74
C GLN A 242 -4.78 22.60 10.46
N ARG A 243 -3.96 22.44 11.50
CA ARG A 243 -2.50 22.35 11.42
C ARG A 243 -2.06 21.03 12.03
N ILE A 244 -1.56 20.10 11.21
CA ILE A 244 -1.26 18.73 11.57
C ILE A 244 0.25 18.53 11.53
N ALA A 245 0.88 18.29 12.68
CA ALA A 245 2.26 17.79 12.73
C ALA A 245 2.27 16.29 12.40
N ILE A 246 3.04 15.87 11.42
CA ILE A 246 3.14 14.46 11.01
C ILE A 246 4.57 13.95 11.17
N ALA A 247 4.75 12.84 11.90
CA ALA A 247 6.02 12.14 11.94
C ALA A 247 6.33 11.52 10.58
N ARG A 248 7.54 11.79 10.05
CA ARG A 248 7.93 11.33 8.71
C ARG A 248 9.43 11.11 8.61
N ASP A 249 9.84 9.87 8.77
CA ASP A 249 11.19 9.37 8.55
C ASP A 249 11.14 7.85 8.38
N ASP A 250 12.28 7.15 8.44
CA ASP A 250 12.35 5.70 8.24
C ASP A 250 11.60 4.90 9.32
N ALA A 251 11.39 5.45 10.52
CA ALA A 251 10.58 4.82 11.57
C ALA A 251 9.07 5.06 11.39
N PHE A 252 8.66 6.09 10.61
CA PHE A 252 7.27 6.56 10.47
C PHE A 252 6.90 6.83 9.01
N SER A 253 7.03 5.83 8.14
CA SER A 253 6.86 5.99 6.70
C SER A 253 5.51 5.52 6.15
N PHE A 254 4.64 4.89 6.98
CA PHE A 254 3.41 4.23 6.53
C PHE A 254 2.18 5.16 6.65
N ALA A 255 2.17 6.21 5.83
CA ALA A 255 1.01 7.08 5.67
C ALA A 255 0.49 7.03 4.24
N TYR A 256 -0.82 6.90 4.08
CA TYR A 256 -1.44 6.88 2.75
C TYR A 256 -1.41 8.25 2.09
N HIS A 257 -0.88 8.32 0.87
CA HIS A 257 -0.86 9.56 0.08
C HIS A 257 -2.26 10.15 -0.12
N HIS A 258 -3.26 9.31 -0.41
CA HIS A 258 -4.63 9.79 -0.62
C HIS A 258 -5.22 10.50 0.60
N MET A 259 -4.87 10.05 1.80
CA MET A 259 -5.33 10.66 3.05
C MET A 259 -4.68 12.04 3.25
N LEU A 260 -3.36 12.12 3.13
CA LEU A 260 -2.63 13.38 3.28
C LEU A 260 -3.01 14.41 2.24
N ASP A 261 -3.17 14.00 0.98
CA ASP A 261 -3.61 14.87 -0.10
C ASP A 261 -5.07 15.29 0.05
N GLY A 262 -5.91 14.39 0.58
CA GLY A 262 -7.29 14.70 0.96
C GLY A 262 -7.33 15.80 2.01
N TRP A 263 -6.50 15.71 3.05
CA TRP A 263 -6.40 16.72 4.11
C TRP A 263 -5.91 18.07 3.59
N ARG A 264 -4.88 18.10 2.71
CA ARG A 264 -4.41 19.33 2.07
C ARG A 264 -5.51 19.98 1.22
N ARG A 265 -6.24 19.18 0.44
CA ARG A 265 -7.37 19.68 -0.37
C ARG A 265 -8.53 20.19 0.49
N ALA A 266 -8.72 19.65 1.69
CA ALA A 266 -9.66 20.15 2.67
C ALA A 266 -9.17 21.41 3.41
N GLY A 267 -7.96 21.90 3.08
CA GLY A 267 -7.39 23.14 3.63
C GLY A 267 -6.50 22.97 4.85
N ALA A 268 -6.20 21.73 5.28
CA ALA A 268 -5.29 21.50 6.39
C ALA A 268 -3.83 21.73 5.98
N GLU A 269 -3.07 22.34 6.87
CA GLU A 269 -1.62 22.46 6.76
C GLU A 269 -0.96 21.22 7.38
N ILE A 270 -0.07 20.57 6.63
CA ILE A 270 0.68 19.40 7.09
C ILE A 270 2.13 19.77 7.28
N VAL A 271 2.60 19.70 8.53
CA VAL A 271 3.95 20.05 8.93
C VAL A 271 4.71 18.77 9.30
N PRO A 272 5.63 18.28 8.45
CA PRO A 272 6.40 17.10 8.76
C PRO A 272 7.48 17.40 9.81
N PHE A 273 7.79 16.40 10.62
CA PHE A 273 8.95 16.39 11.53
C PHE A 273 9.56 15.00 11.59
N SER A 274 10.85 14.90 11.91
CA SER A 274 11.58 13.62 12.00
C SER A 274 11.88 13.25 13.46
N PRO A 275 11.15 12.29 14.03
CA PRO A 275 11.49 11.70 15.32
C PRO A 275 12.92 11.17 15.40
N LEU A 276 13.45 10.55 14.33
CA LEU A 276 14.82 10.04 14.30
C LEU A 276 15.88 11.15 14.33
N ALA A 277 15.56 12.33 13.79
CA ALA A 277 16.41 13.52 13.90
C ALA A 277 16.23 14.28 15.23
N ASN A 278 15.50 13.70 16.19
CA ASN A 278 15.16 14.32 17.47
C ASN A 278 14.38 15.64 17.31
N GLU A 279 13.56 15.77 16.24
CA GLU A 279 12.70 16.93 16.05
C GLU A 279 11.41 16.79 16.86
N ALA A 280 11.00 17.87 17.53
CA ALA A 280 9.70 17.95 18.17
C ALA A 280 8.60 18.19 17.14
N PRO A 281 7.36 17.72 17.37
CA PRO A 281 6.21 18.18 16.59
C PRO A 281 6.02 19.70 16.76
N ASP A 282 5.46 20.36 15.75
CA ASP A 282 5.18 21.79 15.80
C ASP A 282 4.26 22.12 17.00
N GLY A 283 4.75 22.97 17.91
CA GLY A 283 4.03 23.32 19.15
C GLY A 283 2.74 24.13 18.92
N SER A 284 2.50 24.62 17.70
CA SER A 284 1.24 25.28 17.31
C SER A 284 0.27 24.34 16.60
N ALA A 285 0.63 23.07 16.41
CA ALA A 285 -0.24 22.07 15.79
C ALA A 285 -1.45 21.78 16.69
N ASP A 286 -2.62 21.69 16.11
CA ASP A 286 -3.85 21.26 16.80
C ASP A 286 -4.08 19.73 16.68
N ALA A 287 -3.28 19.06 15.83
CA ALA A 287 -3.20 17.61 15.79
C ALA A 287 -1.76 17.12 15.53
N VAL A 288 -1.40 15.98 16.13
CA VAL A 288 -0.15 15.24 15.87
C VAL A 288 -0.51 13.85 15.35
N PHE A 289 0.02 13.50 14.20
CA PHE A 289 -0.15 12.17 13.62
C PHE A 289 1.17 11.40 13.59
N LEU A 290 1.21 10.26 14.27
CA LEU A 290 2.29 9.30 14.23
C LEU A 290 1.85 8.10 13.39
N PRO A 291 2.19 8.02 12.10
CA PRO A 291 1.82 6.90 11.26
C PRO A 291 2.57 5.62 11.65
N GLY A 292 2.26 4.52 10.97
CA GLY A 292 3.02 3.29 11.09
C GLY A 292 4.41 3.37 10.48
N GLY A 293 5.16 2.30 10.68
CA GLY A 293 6.52 2.14 10.21
C GLY A 293 7.24 1.05 10.97
N TYR A 294 8.55 1.18 11.13
CA TYR A 294 9.41 0.22 11.83
C TYR A 294 10.15 0.85 13.02
N PRO A 295 9.44 1.38 14.05
CA PRO A 295 10.09 1.99 15.20
C PRO A 295 10.94 1.00 15.99
N GLU A 296 10.65 -0.31 15.93
CA GLU A 296 11.44 -1.36 16.58
C GLU A 296 12.87 -1.47 16.06
N LEU A 297 13.11 -1.07 14.80
CA LEU A 297 14.46 -1.04 14.22
C LEU A 297 15.29 0.15 14.74
N HIS A 298 14.64 1.14 15.31
CA HIS A 298 15.20 2.40 15.77
C HIS A 298 14.90 2.68 17.26
N ALA A 299 14.42 1.68 18.00
CA ALA A 299 13.89 1.86 19.35
C ALA A 299 14.90 2.48 20.33
N GLY A 300 16.18 2.09 20.24
CA GLY A 300 17.25 2.68 21.04
C GLY A 300 17.41 4.18 20.78
N LEU A 301 17.52 4.58 19.52
CA LEU A 301 17.63 5.98 19.14
C LEU A 301 16.40 6.80 19.55
N LEU A 302 15.21 6.28 19.29
CA LEU A 302 13.96 6.95 19.65
C LEU A 302 13.86 7.17 21.16
N SER A 303 14.29 6.21 21.97
CA SER A 303 14.26 6.33 23.45
C SER A 303 15.20 7.40 24.00
N GLU A 304 16.26 7.74 23.26
CA GLU A 304 17.23 8.77 23.61
C GLU A 304 16.86 10.16 23.09
N ASN A 305 15.90 10.26 22.17
CA ASN A 305 15.48 11.49 21.50
C ASN A 305 14.52 12.32 22.39
N THR A 306 15.10 12.98 23.39
CA THR A 306 14.35 13.71 24.44
C THR A 306 13.54 14.89 23.89
N GLN A 307 14.05 15.62 22.89
CA GLN A 307 13.33 16.74 22.28
C GLN A 307 12.03 16.28 21.60
N PHE A 308 12.07 15.15 20.91
CA PHE A 308 10.89 14.51 20.33
C PHE A 308 9.88 14.10 21.43
N MET A 309 10.33 13.39 22.47
CA MET A 309 9.46 12.91 23.55
C MET A 309 8.85 14.07 24.33
N ASP A 310 9.65 15.09 24.71
CA ASP A 310 9.18 16.29 25.43
C ASP A 310 8.20 17.10 24.56
N GLY A 311 8.44 17.17 23.25
CA GLY A 311 7.53 17.80 22.29
C GLY A 311 6.17 17.12 22.21
N LEU A 312 6.13 15.76 22.19
CA LEU A 312 4.87 15.02 22.27
C LEU A 312 4.11 15.32 23.58
N HIS A 313 4.82 15.33 24.70
CA HIS A 313 4.21 15.69 25.99
C HIS A 313 3.69 17.12 26.02
N ALA A 314 4.41 18.07 25.42
CA ALA A 314 3.92 19.46 25.33
C ALA A 314 2.64 19.56 24.48
N CYS A 315 2.60 18.89 23.31
CA CYS A 315 1.43 18.86 22.44
C CYS A 315 0.22 18.15 23.10
N SER A 316 0.45 17.16 23.96
CA SER A 316 -0.63 16.41 24.61
C SER A 316 -1.58 17.25 25.46
N ASN A 317 -1.16 18.45 25.87
CA ASN A 317 -1.96 19.39 26.68
C ASN A 317 -3.05 20.08 25.85
N HIS A 318 -2.92 20.19 24.52
CA HIS A 318 -3.85 20.97 23.68
C HIS A 318 -4.23 20.28 22.36
N ALA A 319 -3.32 19.52 21.77
CA ALA A 319 -3.53 18.87 20.47
C ALA A 319 -4.20 17.49 20.59
N LEU A 320 -4.87 17.06 19.51
CA LEU A 320 -5.25 15.68 19.34
C LEU A 320 -4.00 14.89 18.91
N ILE A 321 -3.67 13.79 19.60
CA ILE A 321 -2.56 12.91 19.22
C ILE A 321 -3.11 11.56 18.78
N TYR A 322 -2.79 11.17 17.55
CA TYR A 322 -3.23 9.91 16.98
C TYR A 322 -2.04 9.10 16.47
N GLY A 323 -1.94 7.83 16.90
CA GLY A 323 -0.90 6.91 16.50
C GLY A 323 -1.44 5.64 15.84
N GLU A 324 -0.91 5.28 14.68
CA GLU A 324 -1.20 4.01 13.99
C GLU A 324 -0.01 3.05 14.07
N CYS A 325 -0.25 1.77 14.35
CA CYS A 325 0.75 0.70 14.32
C CYS A 325 2.05 1.08 15.04
N GLY A 326 3.11 1.43 14.32
CA GLY A 326 4.37 1.92 14.89
C GLY A 326 4.18 3.19 15.75
N GLY A 327 3.36 4.13 15.30
CA GLY A 327 3.02 5.32 16.07
C GLY A 327 2.32 4.99 17.39
N PHE A 328 1.41 4.00 17.39
CA PHE A 328 0.77 3.51 18.61
C PHE A 328 1.77 2.91 19.61
N MET A 329 2.75 2.14 19.10
CA MET A 329 3.81 1.57 19.94
C MET A 329 4.64 2.68 20.62
N VAL A 330 4.98 3.74 19.88
CA VAL A 330 5.78 4.87 20.40
C VAL A 330 5.00 5.75 21.38
N LEU A 331 3.67 5.83 21.26
CA LEU A 331 2.83 6.48 22.28
C LEU A 331 2.78 5.70 23.60
N GLY A 332 3.17 4.41 23.59
CA GLY A 332 3.22 3.53 24.75
C GLY A 332 4.28 3.87 25.77
N GLU A 333 4.34 3.08 26.86
CA GLU A 333 5.34 3.16 27.92
C GLU A 333 6.68 2.57 27.48
N GLN A 334 6.64 1.40 26.81
CA GLN A 334 7.83 0.66 26.42
C GLN A 334 7.63 -0.09 25.10
N LEU A 335 8.72 -0.17 24.34
CA LEU A 335 8.87 -1.07 23.20
C LEU A 335 10.03 -2.03 23.47
N ILE A 336 9.76 -3.34 23.51
CA ILE A 336 10.75 -4.39 23.68
C ILE A 336 11.15 -4.87 22.28
N ASP A 337 12.43 -4.73 21.96
CA ASP A 337 12.97 -5.11 20.64
C ASP A 337 13.10 -6.64 20.46
N ALA A 338 13.62 -7.03 19.31
CA ALA A 338 13.80 -8.46 18.98
C ALA A 338 14.88 -9.17 19.83
N GLN A 339 15.72 -8.40 20.52
CA GLN A 339 16.75 -8.87 21.43
C GLN A 339 16.25 -8.95 22.89
N GLY A 340 15.00 -8.55 23.14
CA GLY A 340 14.42 -8.51 24.47
C GLY A 340 14.82 -7.26 25.29
N ILE A 341 15.41 -6.24 24.65
CA ILE A 341 15.79 -5.00 25.31
C ILE A 341 14.57 -4.08 25.34
N ALA A 342 14.22 -3.60 26.52
CA ALA A 342 13.13 -2.65 26.72
C ALA A 342 13.62 -1.21 26.51
N HIS A 343 12.98 -0.49 25.62
CA HIS A 343 13.24 0.91 25.31
C HIS A 343 12.05 1.76 25.79
N LYS A 344 12.32 2.79 26.59
CA LYS A 344 11.29 3.71 27.07
C LYS A 344 10.75 4.52 25.90
N MET A 345 9.43 4.59 25.80
CA MET A 345 8.73 5.40 24.80
C MET A 345 8.04 6.63 25.44
N ALA A 346 7.12 7.25 24.72
CA ALA A 346 6.49 8.48 25.19
C ALA A 346 5.68 8.34 26.50
N GLY A 347 5.16 7.15 26.83
CA GLY A 347 4.38 6.93 28.04
C GLY A 347 3.06 7.71 28.10
N LEU A 348 2.53 8.08 26.94
CA LEU A 348 1.25 8.80 26.82
C LEU A 348 0.04 7.86 26.84
N LEU A 349 0.26 6.59 26.56
CA LEU A 349 -0.74 5.51 26.66
C LEU A 349 -0.15 4.35 27.50
N PRO A 350 -0.95 3.67 28.34
CA PRO A 350 -0.49 2.54 29.16
C PRO A 350 -0.32 1.27 28.31
N VAL A 351 0.58 1.32 27.35
CA VAL A 351 0.84 0.27 26.36
C VAL A 351 2.29 -0.18 26.44
N GLU A 352 2.49 -1.49 26.47
CA GLU A 352 3.80 -2.12 26.32
C GLU A 352 3.76 -3.11 25.18
N THR A 353 4.69 -2.97 24.23
CA THR A 353 4.75 -3.80 23.03
C THR A 353 6.07 -4.58 22.96
N SER A 354 6.05 -5.77 22.35
CA SER A 354 7.24 -6.62 22.27
C SER A 354 7.36 -7.29 20.90
N PHE A 355 8.59 -7.34 20.41
CA PHE A 355 9.02 -8.11 19.23
C PHE A 355 9.80 -9.38 19.61
N GLU A 356 9.96 -9.70 20.89
CA GLU A 356 10.64 -10.90 21.37
C GLU A 356 9.93 -12.19 20.91
N LYS A 357 8.60 -12.21 21.00
CA LYS A 357 7.77 -13.32 20.51
C LYS A 357 6.89 -12.82 19.36
N ARG A 358 7.43 -12.83 18.17
CA ARG A 358 6.75 -12.32 16.98
C ARG A 358 5.51 -13.15 16.65
N LYS A 359 4.39 -12.49 16.42
CA LYS A 359 3.16 -13.11 15.95
C LYS A 359 2.55 -12.23 14.86
N LEU A 360 2.47 -12.77 13.65
CA LEU A 360 1.82 -12.04 12.55
C LEU A 360 0.35 -11.81 12.86
N GLN A 361 -0.05 -10.54 12.85
CA GLN A 361 -1.44 -10.09 12.80
C GLN A 361 -1.64 -9.42 11.44
N LEU A 362 -2.56 -9.94 10.65
CA LEU A 362 -2.80 -9.48 9.30
C LEU A 362 -4.28 -9.56 8.97
N GLY A 363 -4.79 -8.55 8.28
CA GLY A 363 -6.09 -8.60 7.64
C GLY A 363 -6.85 -7.29 7.69
N TYR A 364 -7.90 -7.23 6.92
CA TYR A 364 -8.82 -6.09 6.92
C TYR A 364 -9.62 -6.01 8.21
N ARG A 365 -9.94 -4.77 8.60
CA ARG A 365 -10.70 -4.45 9.81
C ARG A 365 -11.84 -3.49 9.50
N ARG A 366 -13.05 -3.84 9.94
CA ARG A 366 -14.15 -2.92 10.10
C ARG A 366 -14.06 -2.36 11.52
N LEU A 367 -14.04 -1.06 11.65
CA LEU A 367 -13.77 -0.36 12.90
C LEU A 367 -14.94 0.54 13.24
N ILE A 368 -15.33 0.55 14.52
CA ILE A 368 -16.36 1.45 15.04
C ILE A 368 -15.78 2.18 16.23
N HIS A 369 -15.93 3.52 16.29
CA HIS A 369 -15.45 4.34 17.39
C HIS A 369 -16.46 5.39 17.81
N ASN A 370 -16.30 5.84 19.08
CA ASN A 370 -16.97 7.00 19.66
C ASN A 370 -15.94 7.96 20.27
N SER A 371 -14.73 7.96 19.73
CA SER A 371 -13.60 8.78 20.20
C SER A 371 -13.68 10.21 19.65
N PRO A 372 -12.83 11.13 20.12
CA PRO A 372 -12.71 12.49 19.58
C PRO A 372 -12.17 12.60 18.15
N LEU A 373 -11.82 11.51 17.48
CA LEU A 373 -11.42 11.56 16.07
C LEU A 373 -12.51 12.25 15.24
N PRO A 374 -12.17 13.21 14.36
CA PRO A 374 -13.14 13.93 13.53
C PRO A 374 -13.67 13.09 12.36
N TRP A 375 -13.55 11.79 12.44
CA TRP A 375 -13.90 10.82 11.40
C TRP A 375 -15.31 10.26 11.61
N PRO A 376 -15.94 9.74 10.55
CA PRO A 376 -17.19 9.00 10.70
C PRO A 376 -17.04 7.82 11.66
N GLN A 377 -18.11 7.51 12.39
CA GLN A 377 -18.11 6.47 13.41
C GLN A 377 -17.65 5.10 12.89
N ARG A 378 -17.93 4.81 11.61
CA ARG A 378 -17.58 3.56 10.94
C ARG A 378 -16.47 3.77 9.95
N LEU A 379 -15.41 2.98 10.10
CA LEU A 379 -14.20 3.08 9.30
C LEU A 379 -13.80 1.71 8.77
N ARG A 380 -13.03 1.71 7.70
CA ARG A 380 -12.31 0.55 7.19
C ARG A 380 -10.82 0.79 7.29
N GLY A 381 -10.11 -0.25 7.67
CA GLY A 381 -8.67 -0.23 7.78
C GLY A 381 -8.09 -1.62 7.63
N HIS A 382 -6.82 -1.72 7.86
CA HIS A 382 -6.14 -3.01 7.89
C HIS A 382 -5.16 -3.06 9.05
N GLU A 383 -4.81 -4.25 9.47
CA GLU A 383 -3.82 -4.52 10.50
C GLU A 383 -2.70 -5.36 9.88
N PHE A 384 -1.45 -4.95 10.10
CA PHE A 384 -0.27 -5.71 9.70
C PHE A 384 0.90 -5.40 10.62
N HIS A 385 1.15 -6.28 11.58
CA HIS A 385 2.29 -6.15 12.49
C HIS A 385 2.73 -7.51 13.04
N TYR A 386 3.91 -7.55 13.63
CA TYR A 386 4.49 -8.74 14.27
C TYR A 386 4.63 -8.59 15.78
N SER A 387 4.47 -7.38 16.31
CA SER A 387 4.55 -7.14 17.75
C SER A 387 3.38 -7.75 18.49
N THR A 388 3.58 -8.00 19.78
CA THR A 388 2.56 -8.46 20.72
C THR A 388 2.46 -7.47 21.88
N LEU A 389 1.29 -7.38 22.49
CA LEU A 389 1.11 -6.67 23.76
C LEU A 389 1.65 -7.55 24.90
N THR A 390 2.44 -6.98 25.80
CA THR A 390 2.98 -7.71 26.97
C THR A 390 2.00 -7.80 28.12
N LYS A 391 1.04 -6.88 28.14
CA LYS A 391 -0.06 -6.84 29.12
C LYS A 391 -1.38 -6.49 28.45
N SER A 392 -2.49 -6.78 29.10
CA SER A 392 -3.81 -6.35 28.64
C SER A 392 -3.89 -4.84 28.64
N LEU A 393 -4.56 -4.27 27.62
CA LEU A 393 -4.80 -2.83 27.57
C LEU A 393 -5.76 -2.43 28.69
N ASP A 394 -5.33 -1.47 29.51
CA ASP A 394 -6.14 -0.88 30.58
C ASP A 394 -6.62 0.49 30.14
N GLY A 395 -7.94 0.64 29.94
CA GLY A 395 -8.56 1.87 29.47
C GLY A 395 -9.68 1.64 28.46
N ALA A 396 -10.24 2.74 27.96
CA ALA A 396 -11.28 2.70 26.94
C ALA A 396 -10.66 2.28 25.58
N PRO A 397 -11.16 1.24 24.92
CA PRO A 397 -10.68 0.86 23.61
C PRO A 397 -11.00 1.95 22.59
N LEU A 398 -10.09 2.18 21.65
CA LEU A 398 -10.33 3.12 20.55
C LEU A 398 -11.36 2.60 19.57
N PHE A 399 -11.25 1.33 19.20
CA PHE A 399 -12.13 0.69 18.20
C PHE A 399 -12.77 -0.57 18.73
N GLN A 400 -14.07 -0.73 18.45
CA GLN A 400 -14.69 -2.05 18.31
C GLN A 400 -14.35 -2.55 16.91
N ALA A 401 -13.82 -3.77 16.80
CA ALA A 401 -13.30 -4.31 15.55
C ALA A 401 -14.05 -5.58 15.12
N SER A 402 -14.14 -5.76 13.81
CA SER A 402 -14.51 -7.04 13.18
C SER A 402 -13.64 -7.28 11.94
N ASN A 403 -13.56 -8.54 11.50
CA ASN A 403 -12.84 -8.91 10.29
C ASN A 403 -13.64 -8.55 9.01
N ALA A 404 -13.11 -8.92 7.84
CA ALA A 404 -13.78 -8.66 6.56
C ALA A 404 -15.18 -9.29 6.48
N LYS A 405 -15.39 -10.45 7.09
CA LYS A 405 -16.69 -11.16 7.17
C LYS A 405 -17.66 -10.59 8.22
N ALA A 406 -17.31 -9.46 8.83
CA ALA A 406 -18.05 -8.86 9.94
C ALA A 406 -18.11 -9.73 11.23
N GLU A 407 -17.23 -10.71 11.37
CA GLU A 407 -17.12 -11.50 12.61
C GLU A 407 -16.39 -10.64 13.67
N PRO A 408 -16.94 -10.57 14.90
CA PRO A 408 -16.34 -9.75 15.96
C PRO A 408 -14.91 -10.19 16.30
N LEU A 409 -14.06 -9.19 16.52
CA LEU A 409 -12.70 -9.37 17.05
C LEU A 409 -12.58 -8.71 18.43
N ALA A 410 -11.46 -8.92 19.09
CA ALA A 410 -11.14 -8.16 20.30
C ALA A 410 -11.11 -6.66 19.97
N ALA A 411 -11.53 -5.84 20.94
CA ALA A 411 -11.42 -4.40 20.84
C ALA A 411 -9.95 -3.97 20.65
N MET A 412 -9.71 -2.91 19.87
CA MET A 412 -8.38 -2.51 19.45
C MET A 412 -8.00 -1.13 19.92
N GLY A 413 -6.74 -0.98 20.30
CA GLY A 413 -6.15 0.30 20.65
C GLY A 413 -6.68 0.89 21.95
N LEU A 414 -6.27 2.12 22.25
CA LEU A 414 -6.69 2.88 23.43
C LEU A 414 -7.05 4.31 23.06
N CYS A 415 -7.96 4.88 23.83
CA CYS A 415 -8.33 6.29 23.78
C CYS A 415 -8.31 6.85 25.20
N GLN A 416 -7.42 7.81 25.47
CA GLN A 416 -7.34 8.58 26.70
C GLN A 416 -7.46 10.06 26.38
N ASN A 417 -8.64 10.62 26.56
CA ASN A 417 -8.95 12.01 26.22
C ASN A 417 -8.66 12.32 24.74
N ARG A 418 -7.62 13.12 24.44
CA ARG A 418 -7.20 13.51 23.09
C ARG A 418 -6.05 12.67 22.56
N ILE A 419 -5.55 11.69 23.32
CA ILE A 419 -4.46 10.81 22.94
C ILE A 419 -5.03 9.45 22.64
N MET A 420 -4.77 8.95 21.45
CA MET A 420 -5.33 7.68 21.02
C MET A 420 -4.47 7.00 19.96
N GLY A 421 -4.60 5.70 19.86
CA GLY A 421 -3.93 4.92 18.84
C GLY A 421 -4.34 3.46 18.84
N SER A 422 -4.02 2.78 17.78
CA SER A 422 -4.23 1.34 17.63
C SER A 422 -3.25 0.74 16.62
N TYR A 423 -3.22 -0.59 16.53
CA TYR A 423 -2.49 -1.27 15.46
C TYR A 423 -3.16 -1.13 14.08
N ALA A 424 -4.43 -0.77 14.03
CA ALA A 424 -5.14 -0.60 12.77
C ALA A 424 -4.65 0.66 12.03
N HIS A 425 -4.38 0.49 10.74
CA HIS A 425 -4.20 1.58 9.79
C HIS A 425 -5.55 1.89 9.17
N VAL A 426 -6.06 3.08 9.40
CA VAL A 426 -7.34 3.52 8.84
C VAL A 426 -7.15 3.93 7.38
N ILE A 427 -8.03 3.45 6.51
CA ILE A 427 -7.96 3.70 5.06
C ILE A 427 -9.04 4.68 4.61
N ALA A 428 -10.29 4.41 4.99
CA ALA A 428 -11.45 5.18 4.52
C ALA A 428 -12.66 5.03 5.47
N PRO A 429 -13.69 5.86 5.30
CA PRO A 429 -15.00 5.62 5.91
C PRO A 429 -15.65 4.32 5.41
N ASP A 430 -16.40 3.63 6.26
CA ASP A 430 -17.22 2.49 5.84
C ASP A 430 -18.61 2.96 5.40
N TRP A 431 -18.80 3.09 4.09
CA TRP A 431 -20.06 3.51 3.48
C TRP A 431 -21.02 2.35 3.19
N SER A 432 -20.64 1.11 3.48
CA SER A 432 -21.46 -0.08 3.14
C SER A 432 -22.65 -0.31 4.07
N ALA A 433 -22.74 0.41 5.17
CA ALA A 433 -23.84 0.31 6.10
C ALA A 433 -24.77 1.55 5.99
N PRO A 434 -26.10 1.38 5.98
CA PRO A 434 -26.99 2.53 6.09
C PRO A 434 -26.68 3.32 7.36
N SER A 435 -26.64 4.65 7.21
CA SER A 435 -26.48 5.62 8.27
C SER A 435 -27.56 5.51 9.34
#